data_d000bf9b4b580cce7d72ccec42543095
#
_entry.id   d000bf9b4b580cce7d72ccec42543095
#
_cell.length_a   1.000
_cell.length_b   1.000
_cell.length_c   1.000
_cell.angle_alpha   90.00
_cell.angle_beta   90.00
_cell.angle_gamma   90.00
#
_symmetry.space_group_name_H-M   'P 1'
#
loop_
_entity.id
_entity.type
_entity.pdbx_description
1 polymer ?
#
loop_
_entity_poly.entity_id
_entity_poly.type
_entity_poly.pdbx_seq_one_letter_code
_entity_poly.pdbx_strand_id
1 'polypeptide(L)'
;MIEKFLIAQICGQLPFKANHGQLETIQKLAAFLTSSADRKAFLLRGYAGTGKTSLVSALVRAMQQVQQNCILLAPTGRAAKVMSHYAGTPAYTIHKWIYREGRSETFTLADNLLHHTLFIVDEASMISVERDNPVFGSGSLMDDLIRYVYQTIGLTASTNSLLLLGDEGQLPPVGQIHSKAMDPDYLQGYGLNLSYSTLTEVARQALDSGILKNATRIRLTQQITITEENDVHLMPPQDFIGELERAYQEVGLAETVILTRSNRRANLYNQGVRAQILFREEELSTGDRLMVCRNNYFWNQPYEGLPFLANGDTLEIIRLRNERELYGFHFIDASLRLLDYDWEIDATLWKDTLTTASPEDNNTLLHTLYNRIAEDYPEIRNRKELDDQIRKSPYFNALQVRFAYAITCHKAQGGQWERVFIDPGHSIPDEDEQSRLRWYYTALTRAKSEVYILNPPEKE
;
A
#
# COMPACT_ATOMS: atom_id res chain seq x y z
N MET A 1 -6.12 -38.08 -5.24
CA MET A 1 -7.02 -37.78 -6.37
C MET A 1 -7.37 -36.30 -6.39
N ILE A 2 -7.80 -35.70 -5.29
CA ILE A 2 -8.17 -34.27 -5.17
C ILE A 2 -7.00 -33.34 -5.50
N GLU A 3 -5.80 -33.59 -4.99
CA GLU A 3 -4.61 -32.77 -5.28
C GLU A 3 -4.32 -32.70 -6.80
N LYS A 4 -4.32 -33.84 -7.50
CA LYS A 4 -4.09 -33.88 -8.94
C LYS A 4 -5.15 -33.08 -9.71
N PHE A 5 -6.39 -33.11 -9.27
CA PHE A 5 -7.48 -32.32 -9.83
C PHE A 5 -7.22 -30.82 -9.62
N LEU A 6 -6.87 -30.40 -8.40
CA LEU A 6 -6.57 -28.98 -8.11
C LEU A 6 -5.36 -28.48 -8.90
N ILE A 7 -4.30 -29.27 -9.02
CA ILE A 7 -3.14 -28.93 -9.84
C ILE A 7 -3.57 -28.69 -11.29
N ALA A 8 -4.37 -29.59 -11.86
CA ALA A 8 -4.86 -29.44 -13.22
C ALA A 8 -5.73 -28.19 -13.38
N GLN A 9 -6.62 -27.92 -12.41
CA GLN A 9 -7.47 -26.73 -12.42
C GLN A 9 -6.65 -25.44 -12.35
N ILE A 10 -5.70 -25.32 -11.43
CA ILE A 10 -4.84 -24.11 -11.31
C ILE A 10 -4.00 -23.93 -12.58
N CYS A 11 -3.38 -25.00 -13.09
CA CYS A 11 -2.60 -24.93 -14.33
C CYS A 11 -3.46 -24.53 -15.53
N GLY A 12 -4.71 -24.99 -15.60
CA GLY A 12 -5.65 -24.65 -16.67
C GLY A 12 -6.12 -23.18 -16.66
N GLN A 13 -5.99 -22.50 -15.52
CA GLN A 13 -6.34 -21.08 -15.38
C GLN A 13 -5.14 -20.14 -15.62
N LEU A 14 -3.92 -20.66 -15.76
CA LEU A 14 -2.76 -19.84 -16.09
C LEU A 14 -2.81 -19.41 -17.57
N PRO A 15 -2.50 -18.14 -17.88
CA PRO A 15 -2.47 -17.66 -19.27
C PRO A 15 -1.25 -18.17 -20.07
N PHE A 16 -0.36 -18.94 -19.42
CA PHE A 16 0.87 -19.49 -19.99
C PHE A 16 1.23 -20.82 -19.35
N LYS A 17 2.16 -21.54 -19.95
CA LYS A 17 2.69 -22.79 -19.37
C LYS A 17 3.56 -22.47 -18.17
N ALA A 18 3.23 -23.03 -17.01
CA ALA A 18 4.01 -22.88 -15.79
C ALA A 18 5.47 -23.33 -15.99
N ASN A 19 6.43 -22.57 -15.47
CA ASN A 19 7.82 -23.00 -15.34
C ASN A 19 7.96 -24.01 -14.19
N HIS A 20 9.17 -24.54 -14.01
CA HIS A 20 9.42 -25.58 -13.00
C HIS A 20 9.10 -25.09 -11.57
N GLY A 21 9.56 -23.90 -11.19
CA GLY A 21 9.31 -23.31 -9.85
C GLY A 21 7.83 -23.00 -9.61
N GLN A 22 7.11 -22.53 -10.63
CA GLN A 22 5.66 -22.31 -10.55
C GLN A 22 4.90 -23.63 -10.40
N LEU A 23 5.30 -24.69 -11.14
CA LEU A 23 4.65 -25.99 -11.05
C LEU A 23 4.86 -26.62 -9.67
N GLU A 24 6.09 -26.57 -9.13
CA GLU A 24 6.41 -27.02 -7.76
C GLU A 24 5.56 -26.26 -6.72
N THR A 25 5.42 -24.94 -6.88
CA THR A 25 4.58 -24.10 -6.02
C THR A 25 3.11 -24.52 -6.10
N ILE A 26 2.58 -24.79 -7.30
CA ILE A 26 1.20 -25.25 -7.49
C ILE A 26 0.98 -26.61 -6.80
N GLN A 27 1.96 -27.52 -6.86
CA GLN A 27 1.89 -28.81 -6.16
C GLN A 27 1.83 -28.63 -4.64
N LYS A 28 2.69 -27.76 -4.08
CA LYS A 28 2.69 -27.42 -2.65
C LYS A 28 1.38 -26.74 -2.22
N LEU A 29 0.85 -25.84 -3.04
CA LEU A 29 -0.46 -25.18 -2.80
C LEU A 29 -1.60 -26.21 -2.81
N ALA A 30 -1.62 -27.17 -3.74
CA ALA A 30 -2.64 -28.20 -3.78
C ALA A 30 -2.58 -29.10 -2.53
N ALA A 31 -1.37 -29.49 -2.09
CA ALA A 31 -1.19 -30.26 -0.86
C ALA A 31 -1.63 -29.44 0.38
N PHE A 32 -1.30 -28.17 0.46
CA PHE A 32 -1.74 -27.25 1.52
C PHE A 32 -3.28 -27.15 1.57
N LEU A 33 -3.94 -26.96 0.42
CA LEU A 33 -5.40 -26.81 0.36
C LEU A 33 -6.14 -28.08 0.79
N THR A 34 -5.60 -29.24 0.45
CA THR A 34 -6.20 -30.55 0.78
C THR A 34 -5.82 -31.10 2.16
N SER A 35 -4.84 -30.48 2.82
CA SER A 35 -4.42 -30.85 4.17
C SER A 35 -5.56 -30.67 5.18
N SER A 36 -5.69 -31.60 6.12
CA SER A 36 -6.57 -31.54 7.27
C SER A 36 -5.93 -30.90 8.51
N ALA A 37 -4.71 -30.36 8.38
CA ALA A 37 -4.02 -29.74 9.50
C ALA A 37 -4.77 -28.52 10.02
N ASP A 38 -4.76 -28.35 11.34
CA ASP A 38 -5.32 -27.16 11.99
C ASP A 38 -4.41 -25.96 11.76
N ARG A 39 -4.99 -24.75 11.77
CA ARG A 39 -4.27 -23.47 11.63
C ARG A 39 -3.26 -23.47 10.49
N LYS A 40 -3.65 -24.05 9.34
CA LYS A 40 -2.77 -24.16 8.19
C LYS A 40 -2.56 -22.82 7.50
N ALA A 41 -1.30 -22.50 7.21
CA ALA A 41 -0.90 -21.32 6.49
C ALA A 41 0.08 -21.66 5.36
N PHE A 42 0.07 -20.85 4.32
CA PHE A 42 1.03 -20.93 3.23
C PHE A 42 1.68 -19.57 3.01
N LEU A 43 3.01 -19.54 2.95
CA LEU A 43 3.78 -18.35 2.62
C LEU A 43 4.35 -18.48 1.21
N LEU A 44 3.87 -17.66 0.28
CA LEU A 44 4.39 -17.55 -1.07
C LEU A 44 5.29 -16.32 -1.19
N ARG A 45 6.59 -16.56 -1.23
CA ARG A 45 7.58 -15.54 -1.51
C ARG A 45 7.87 -15.52 -3.01
N GLY A 46 8.16 -14.35 -3.54
CA GLY A 46 8.58 -14.26 -4.93
C GLY A 46 8.93 -12.84 -5.31
N TYR A 47 9.88 -12.72 -6.23
CA TYR A 47 10.37 -11.44 -6.70
C TYR A 47 9.49 -10.86 -7.82
N ALA A 48 9.73 -9.61 -8.20
CA ALA A 48 9.05 -8.99 -9.33
C ALA A 48 9.23 -9.82 -10.60
N GLY A 49 8.19 -9.93 -11.43
CA GLY A 49 8.23 -10.68 -12.68
C GLY A 49 8.23 -12.21 -12.56
N THR A 50 8.16 -12.80 -11.36
CA THR A 50 8.14 -14.27 -11.18
C THR A 50 6.76 -14.91 -11.36
N GLY A 51 5.73 -14.08 -11.58
CA GLY A 51 4.37 -14.55 -11.86
C GLY A 51 3.51 -14.82 -10.62
N LYS A 52 3.82 -14.26 -9.44
CA LYS A 52 2.97 -14.34 -8.23
C LYS A 52 1.53 -13.98 -8.53
N THR A 53 1.31 -12.81 -9.13
CA THR A 53 -0.01 -12.28 -9.47
C THR A 53 -0.80 -13.21 -10.39
N SER A 54 -0.16 -13.74 -11.44
CA SER A 54 -0.79 -14.69 -12.36
C SER A 54 -1.14 -16.00 -11.67
N LEU A 55 -0.26 -16.50 -10.78
CA LEU A 55 -0.51 -17.73 -10.02
C LEU A 55 -1.69 -17.56 -9.06
N VAL A 56 -1.77 -16.43 -8.36
CA VAL A 56 -2.88 -16.14 -7.43
C VAL A 56 -4.19 -15.95 -8.19
N SER A 57 -4.17 -15.24 -9.32
CA SER A 57 -5.33 -15.12 -10.19
C SER A 57 -5.85 -16.49 -10.65
N ALA A 58 -4.94 -17.37 -11.08
CA ALA A 58 -5.28 -18.74 -11.46
C ALA A 58 -5.83 -19.56 -10.29
N LEU A 59 -5.22 -19.42 -9.10
CA LEU A 59 -5.70 -20.06 -7.88
C LEU A 59 -7.12 -19.60 -7.52
N VAL A 60 -7.38 -18.29 -7.49
CA VAL A 60 -8.71 -17.75 -7.16
C VAL A 60 -9.77 -18.26 -8.13
N ARG A 61 -9.50 -18.25 -9.44
CA ARG A 61 -10.43 -18.79 -10.44
C ARG A 61 -10.67 -20.29 -10.26
N ALA A 62 -9.62 -21.06 -9.95
CA ALA A 62 -9.76 -22.49 -9.68
C ALA A 62 -10.60 -22.74 -8.42
N MET A 63 -10.41 -21.94 -7.35
CA MET A 63 -11.21 -22.03 -6.12
C MET A 63 -12.69 -21.70 -6.37
N GLN A 64 -12.98 -20.68 -7.18
CA GLN A 64 -14.36 -20.35 -7.59
C GLN A 64 -15.04 -21.51 -8.32
N GLN A 65 -14.33 -22.22 -9.21
CA GLN A 65 -14.88 -23.37 -9.93
C GLN A 65 -15.25 -24.54 -9.00
N VAL A 66 -14.53 -24.70 -7.90
CA VAL A 66 -14.84 -25.72 -6.88
C VAL A 66 -15.70 -25.19 -5.73
N GLN A 67 -16.26 -23.97 -5.89
CA GLN A 67 -17.11 -23.32 -4.90
C GLN A 67 -16.45 -23.15 -3.52
N GLN A 68 -15.12 -23.00 -3.49
CA GLN A 68 -14.36 -22.71 -2.28
C GLN A 68 -14.35 -21.21 -2.03
N ASN A 69 -14.76 -20.80 -0.83
CA ASN A 69 -14.73 -19.39 -0.46
C ASN A 69 -13.30 -18.85 -0.36
N CYS A 70 -13.07 -17.70 -1.00
CA CYS A 70 -11.82 -16.94 -0.92
C CYS A 70 -12.11 -15.50 -0.52
N ILE A 71 -11.32 -14.95 0.41
CA ILE A 71 -11.32 -13.54 0.78
C ILE A 71 -9.97 -12.96 0.40
N LEU A 72 -10.00 -11.92 -0.43
CA LEU A 72 -8.80 -11.25 -0.93
C LEU A 72 -8.52 -10.00 -0.10
N LEU A 73 -7.32 -9.91 0.47
CA LEU A 73 -6.91 -8.84 1.36
C LEU A 73 -5.58 -8.23 0.93
N ALA A 74 -5.38 -6.96 1.25
CA ALA A 74 -4.10 -6.28 1.07
C ALA A 74 -3.88 -5.23 2.17
N PRO A 75 -2.64 -4.80 2.45
CA PRO A 75 -2.35 -3.80 3.47
C PRO A 75 -2.91 -2.41 3.15
N THR A 76 -2.97 -2.03 1.87
CA THR A 76 -3.38 -0.69 1.40
C THR A 76 -4.53 -0.77 0.41
N GLY A 77 -5.30 0.33 0.27
CA GLY A 77 -6.39 0.44 -0.70
C GLY A 77 -5.93 0.23 -2.13
N ARG A 78 -4.78 0.82 -2.49
CA ARG A 78 -4.21 0.67 -3.82
C ARG A 78 -3.81 -0.78 -4.14
N ALA A 79 -3.16 -1.47 -3.21
CA ALA A 79 -2.83 -2.88 -3.37
C ALA A 79 -4.10 -3.74 -3.50
N ALA A 80 -5.14 -3.46 -2.71
CA ALA A 80 -6.43 -4.13 -2.81
C ALA A 80 -7.10 -3.89 -4.19
N LYS A 81 -7.06 -2.67 -4.70
CA LYS A 81 -7.58 -2.35 -6.05
C LYS A 81 -6.84 -3.13 -7.15
N VAL A 82 -5.50 -3.13 -7.09
CA VAL A 82 -4.67 -3.91 -8.03
C VAL A 82 -5.00 -5.39 -7.94
N MET A 83 -5.09 -5.94 -6.71
CA MET A 83 -5.45 -7.34 -6.47
C MET A 83 -6.84 -7.68 -7.01
N SER A 84 -7.84 -6.82 -6.77
CA SER A 84 -9.19 -7.00 -7.29
C SER A 84 -9.22 -7.06 -8.81
N HIS A 85 -8.44 -6.19 -9.46
CA HIS A 85 -8.38 -6.11 -10.92
C HIS A 85 -7.85 -7.41 -11.55
N TYR A 86 -6.70 -7.92 -11.09
CA TYR A 86 -6.12 -9.13 -11.69
C TYR A 86 -6.82 -10.42 -11.27
N ALA A 87 -7.40 -10.46 -10.06
CA ALA A 87 -8.15 -11.62 -9.59
C ALA A 87 -9.57 -11.72 -10.18
N GLY A 88 -10.12 -10.59 -10.68
CA GLY A 88 -11.51 -10.50 -11.14
C GLY A 88 -12.53 -10.69 -10.01
N THR A 89 -12.14 -10.41 -8.78
CA THR A 89 -12.93 -10.63 -7.55
C THR A 89 -12.64 -9.49 -6.57
N PRO A 90 -13.64 -8.96 -5.84
CA PRO A 90 -13.41 -7.88 -4.88
C PRO A 90 -12.33 -8.23 -3.86
N ALA A 91 -11.41 -7.31 -3.67
CA ALA A 91 -10.39 -7.36 -2.62
C ALA A 91 -10.55 -6.16 -1.68
N TYR A 92 -10.17 -6.32 -0.44
CA TYR A 92 -10.37 -5.34 0.62
C TYR A 92 -9.06 -5.05 1.33
N THR A 93 -8.97 -3.91 2.01
CA THR A 93 -7.86 -3.73 2.95
C THR A 93 -8.06 -4.63 4.16
N ILE A 94 -6.93 -5.12 4.73
CA ILE A 94 -6.97 -5.92 5.97
C ILE A 94 -7.78 -5.18 7.03
N HIS A 95 -7.49 -3.89 7.24
CA HIS A 95 -8.18 -3.07 8.23
C HIS A 95 -9.70 -3.03 8.02
N LYS A 96 -10.15 -2.80 6.78
CA LYS A 96 -11.59 -2.78 6.45
C LYS A 96 -12.28 -4.10 6.74
N TRP A 97 -11.56 -5.21 6.56
CA TRP A 97 -12.14 -6.54 6.69
C TRP A 97 -12.22 -7.01 8.14
N ILE A 98 -11.10 -6.87 8.90
CA ILE A 98 -10.98 -7.50 10.23
C ILE A 98 -11.45 -6.63 11.40
N TYR A 99 -11.58 -5.30 11.22
CA TYR A 99 -11.98 -4.41 12.29
C TYR A 99 -13.38 -3.86 12.12
N ARG A 100 -14.02 -3.54 13.25
CA ARG A 100 -15.27 -2.82 13.32
C ARG A 100 -15.10 -1.66 14.28
N GLU A 101 -15.82 -0.56 14.01
CA GLU A 101 -15.85 0.60 14.87
C GLU A 101 -16.38 0.22 16.24
N GLY A 102 -15.60 0.51 17.27
CA GLY A 102 -15.95 0.30 18.67
C GLY A 102 -16.46 1.59 19.29
N ARG A 103 -16.57 1.59 20.61
CA ARG A 103 -16.88 2.81 21.36
C ARG A 103 -15.64 3.68 21.45
N SER A 104 -15.79 5.01 21.37
CA SER A 104 -14.70 6.00 21.56
C SER A 104 -13.59 5.94 20.50
N GLU A 105 -13.94 5.89 19.19
CA GLU A 105 -12.99 5.93 18.06
C GLU A 105 -11.88 4.85 18.09
N THR A 106 -12.11 3.78 18.79
CA THR A 106 -11.25 2.59 18.74
C THR A 106 -11.86 1.55 17.83
N PHE A 107 -11.03 0.81 17.14
CA PHE A 107 -11.46 -0.29 16.29
C PHE A 107 -11.18 -1.62 16.98
N THR A 108 -12.21 -2.41 17.15
CA THR A 108 -12.12 -3.74 17.76
C THR A 108 -12.07 -4.80 16.66
N LEU A 109 -11.40 -5.91 16.95
CA LEU A 109 -11.39 -7.05 16.07
C LEU A 109 -12.82 -7.61 15.94
N ALA A 110 -13.27 -7.79 14.70
CA ALA A 110 -14.58 -8.35 14.39
C ALA A 110 -14.62 -9.86 14.67
N ASP A 111 -15.81 -10.39 14.88
CA ASP A 111 -16.02 -11.84 14.91
C ASP A 111 -15.92 -12.41 13.49
N ASN A 112 -15.14 -13.47 13.32
CA ASN A 112 -15.03 -14.18 12.05
C ASN A 112 -16.00 -15.35 12.00
N LEU A 113 -17.14 -15.14 11.36
CA LEU A 113 -18.19 -16.16 11.19
C LEU A 113 -17.95 -17.09 10.00
N LEU A 114 -16.85 -16.91 9.27
CA LEU A 114 -16.52 -17.68 8.07
C LEU A 114 -15.89 -19.02 8.44
N HIS A 115 -16.28 -20.05 7.70
CA HIS A 115 -15.73 -21.41 7.81
C HIS A 115 -15.23 -21.88 6.45
N HIS A 116 -14.25 -22.79 6.44
CA HIS A 116 -13.67 -23.34 5.21
C HIS A 116 -13.25 -22.27 4.18
N THR A 117 -12.79 -21.12 4.66
CA THR A 117 -12.47 -19.97 3.82
C THR A 117 -10.95 -19.82 3.70
N LEU A 118 -10.48 -19.61 2.47
CA LEU A 118 -9.09 -19.26 2.18
C LEU A 118 -8.94 -17.73 2.20
N PHE A 119 -8.22 -17.21 3.19
CA PHE A 119 -7.81 -15.81 3.24
C PHE A 119 -6.51 -15.65 2.45
N ILE A 120 -6.52 -14.82 1.43
CA ILE A 120 -5.36 -14.54 0.59
C ILE A 120 -4.93 -13.10 0.82
N VAL A 121 -3.72 -12.90 1.29
CA VAL A 121 -3.17 -11.58 1.62
C VAL A 121 -2.01 -11.28 0.69
N ASP A 122 -2.19 -10.33 -0.21
CA ASP A 122 -1.12 -9.85 -1.09
C ASP A 122 -0.34 -8.72 -0.42
N GLU A 123 0.89 -8.44 -0.91
CA GLU A 123 1.82 -7.46 -0.36
C GLU A 123 2.05 -7.64 1.16
N ALA A 124 2.07 -8.88 1.64
CA ALA A 124 2.26 -9.18 3.06
C ALA A 124 3.60 -8.65 3.62
N SER A 125 4.59 -8.40 2.74
CA SER A 125 5.86 -7.76 3.09
C SER A 125 5.71 -6.36 3.71
N MET A 126 4.57 -5.69 3.49
CA MET A 126 4.24 -4.37 4.04
C MET A 126 3.57 -4.44 5.42
N ILE A 127 3.23 -5.62 5.93
CA ILE A 127 2.53 -5.75 7.21
C ILE A 127 3.52 -5.53 8.36
N SER A 128 3.26 -4.48 9.18
CA SER A 128 4.00 -4.28 10.42
C SER A 128 3.58 -5.29 11.47
N VAL A 129 4.57 -5.78 12.21
CA VAL A 129 4.38 -6.66 13.37
C VAL A 129 4.53 -5.92 14.69
N GLU A 130 4.88 -4.64 14.64
CA GLU A 130 5.06 -3.81 15.82
C GLU A 130 3.72 -3.33 16.37
N ARG A 131 3.67 -3.10 17.68
CA ARG A 131 2.47 -2.63 18.40
C ARG A 131 2.51 -1.12 18.54
N ASP A 132 2.47 -0.43 17.42
CA ASP A 132 2.60 1.01 17.32
C ASP A 132 1.28 1.76 17.08
N ASN A 133 0.19 1.03 16.84
CA ASN A 133 -1.10 1.63 16.54
C ASN A 133 -2.19 1.27 17.57
N PRO A 134 -2.32 2.02 18.68
CA PRO A 134 -3.27 1.70 19.76
C PRO A 134 -4.74 1.90 19.38
N VAL A 135 -5.02 2.46 18.19
CA VAL A 135 -6.40 2.67 17.70
C VAL A 135 -7.03 1.38 17.22
N PHE A 136 -6.24 0.43 16.73
CA PHE A 136 -6.71 -0.84 16.16
C PHE A 136 -6.37 -2.03 17.05
N GLY A 137 -7.37 -2.77 17.49
CA GLY A 137 -7.27 -4.08 18.13
C GLY A 137 -6.15 -4.21 19.15
N SER A 138 -5.17 -5.07 18.88
CA SER A 138 -3.97 -5.28 19.72
C SER A 138 -2.86 -4.24 19.48
N GLY A 139 -2.99 -3.43 18.44
CA GLY A 139 -1.97 -2.53 17.93
C GLY A 139 -1.03 -3.15 16.88
N SER A 140 -1.00 -4.48 16.74
CA SER A 140 -0.24 -5.21 15.74
C SER A 140 -1.17 -5.80 14.68
N LEU A 141 -1.04 -5.32 13.45
CA LEU A 141 -1.89 -5.79 12.35
C LEU A 141 -1.71 -7.29 12.07
N MET A 142 -0.48 -7.80 12.22
CA MET A 142 -0.20 -9.22 11.99
C MET A 142 -0.82 -10.12 13.07
N ASP A 143 -0.70 -9.72 14.35
CA ASP A 143 -1.31 -10.44 15.48
C ASP A 143 -2.83 -10.53 15.28
N ASP A 144 -3.46 -9.42 14.92
CA ASP A 144 -4.90 -9.32 14.76
C ASP A 144 -5.40 -10.08 13.51
N LEU A 145 -4.66 -10.05 12.41
CA LEU A 145 -4.97 -10.83 11.21
C LEU A 145 -4.99 -12.33 11.53
N ILE A 146 -3.94 -12.83 12.18
CA ILE A 146 -3.84 -14.25 12.55
C ILE A 146 -4.94 -14.62 13.53
N ARG A 147 -5.19 -13.76 14.53
CA ARG A 147 -6.30 -13.95 15.46
C ARG A 147 -7.64 -14.04 14.76
N TYR A 148 -7.92 -13.11 13.82
CA TYR A 148 -9.16 -13.08 13.07
C TYR A 148 -9.36 -14.34 12.24
N VAL A 149 -8.36 -14.74 11.46
CA VAL A 149 -8.46 -15.91 10.56
C VAL A 149 -8.73 -17.20 11.35
N TYR A 150 -8.05 -17.39 12.48
CA TYR A 150 -8.13 -18.63 13.28
C TYR A 150 -8.96 -18.49 14.55
N GLN A 151 -9.83 -17.49 14.61
CA GLN A 151 -10.72 -17.29 15.75
C GLN A 151 -11.60 -18.51 15.98
N THR A 152 -11.67 -18.95 17.23
CA THR A 152 -12.61 -19.98 17.68
C THR A 152 -13.87 -19.31 18.17
N ILE A 153 -15.03 -19.65 17.60
CA ILE A 153 -16.33 -19.15 18.02
C ILE A 153 -17.09 -20.27 18.73
N GLY A 154 -17.34 -20.06 20.01
CA GLY A 154 -17.95 -21.11 20.87
C GLY A 154 -17.00 -22.30 21.03
N LEU A 155 -17.48 -23.51 20.73
CA LEU A 155 -16.71 -24.77 20.82
C LEU A 155 -16.11 -25.21 19.46
N THR A 156 -16.36 -24.45 18.39
CA THR A 156 -15.95 -24.84 17.03
C THR A 156 -14.61 -24.20 16.68
N ALA A 157 -13.60 -25.02 16.46
CA ALA A 157 -12.30 -24.56 15.95
C ALA A 157 -12.45 -24.00 14.53
N SER A 158 -11.64 -23.01 14.18
CA SER A 158 -11.63 -22.45 12.84
C SER A 158 -11.12 -23.47 11.81
N THR A 159 -11.84 -23.60 10.73
CA THR A 159 -11.47 -24.42 9.54
C THR A 159 -10.87 -23.57 8.40
N ASN A 160 -10.59 -22.30 8.67
CA ASN A 160 -10.04 -21.35 7.72
C ASN A 160 -8.54 -21.60 7.46
N SER A 161 -8.06 -21.05 6.37
CA SER A 161 -6.65 -21.13 5.99
C SER A 161 -6.15 -19.77 5.52
N LEU A 162 -4.85 -19.52 5.64
CA LEU A 162 -4.21 -18.24 5.31
C LEU A 162 -3.13 -18.47 4.25
N LEU A 163 -3.17 -17.69 3.19
CA LEU A 163 -2.12 -17.58 2.18
C LEU A 163 -1.55 -16.17 2.21
N LEU A 164 -0.29 -16.04 2.59
CA LEU A 164 0.46 -14.78 2.57
C LEU A 164 1.34 -14.71 1.33
N LEU A 165 1.30 -13.59 0.61
CA LEU A 165 2.13 -13.34 -0.56
C LEU A 165 2.94 -12.08 -0.36
N GLY A 166 4.20 -12.09 -0.79
CA GLY A 166 5.02 -10.89 -0.72
C GLY A 166 6.35 -11.04 -1.46
N ASP A 167 7.10 -9.96 -1.43
CA ASP A 167 8.39 -9.84 -2.08
C ASP A 167 9.43 -9.33 -1.07
N GLU A 168 10.38 -10.19 -0.71
CA GLU A 168 11.45 -9.89 0.26
C GLU A 168 12.50 -8.91 -0.31
N GLY A 169 12.53 -8.73 -1.61
CA GLY A 169 13.40 -7.75 -2.27
C GLY A 169 12.92 -6.32 -2.12
N GLN A 170 11.63 -6.12 -1.81
CA GLN A 170 11.07 -4.79 -1.58
C GLN A 170 11.45 -4.21 -0.21
N LEU A 171 11.18 -2.91 -0.04
CA LEU A 171 11.34 -2.24 1.23
C LEU A 171 10.45 -2.90 2.31
N PRO A 172 10.98 -3.15 3.51
CA PRO A 172 10.18 -3.60 4.65
C PRO A 172 9.31 -2.44 5.17
N PRO A 173 8.40 -2.69 6.13
CA PRO A 173 7.70 -1.64 6.84
C PRO A 173 8.68 -0.61 7.43
N VAL A 174 8.25 0.67 7.48
CA VAL A 174 9.07 1.76 8.01
C VAL A 174 9.55 1.43 9.43
N GLY A 175 10.84 1.63 9.68
CA GLY A 175 11.47 1.31 10.98
C GLY A 175 11.92 -0.13 11.14
N GLN A 176 11.66 -1.02 10.19
CA GLN A 176 12.10 -2.42 10.22
C GLN A 176 13.21 -2.68 9.21
N ILE A 177 14.19 -3.51 9.58
CA ILE A 177 15.28 -3.94 8.70
C ILE A 177 14.79 -5.04 7.73
N HIS A 178 13.90 -5.92 8.20
CA HIS A 178 13.32 -7.02 7.45
C HIS A 178 11.83 -7.14 7.70
N SER A 179 11.08 -7.63 6.71
CA SER A 179 9.67 -7.93 6.89
C SER A 179 9.51 -9.26 7.65
N LYS A 180 9.18 -9.18 8.94
CA LYS A 180 8.88 -10.35 9.77
C LYS A 180 7.67 -11.13 9.28
N ALA A 181 6.73 -10.47 8.61
CA ALA A 181 5.58 -11.13 7.98
C ALA A 181 5.98 -12.11 6.85
N MET A 182 7.22 -12.01 6.34
CA MET A 182 7.77 -12.90 5.32
C MET A 182 8.74 -13.95 5.89
N ASP A 183 8.94 -13.96 7.19
CA ASP A 183 9.85 -14.88 7.89
C ASP A 183 9.10 -16.15 8.32
N PRO A 184 9.46 -17.35 7.79
CA PRO A 184 8.81 -18.60 8.17
C PRO A 184 8.93 -18.92 9.67
N ASP A 185 10.09 -18.67 10.30
CA ASP A 185 10.31 -18.98 11.70
C ASP A 185 9.45 -18.07 12.60
N TYR A 186 9.34 -16.80 12.24
CA TYR A 186 8.44 -15.86 12.92
C TYR A 186 6.97 -16.31 12.83
N LEU A 187 6.53 -16.72 11.63
CA LEU A 187 5.16 -17.19 11.42
C LEU A 187 4.86 -18.50 12.15
N GLN A 188 5.81 -19.42 12.20
CA GLN A 188 5.69 -20.66 12.99
C GLN A 188 5.52 -20.38 14.48
N GLY A 189 6.12 -19.29 14.98
CA GLY A 189 5.95 -18.83 16.37
C GLY A 189 4.49 -18.57 16.78
N TYR A 190 3.59 -18.35 15.83
CA TYR A 190 2.14 -18.27 16.07
C TYR A 190 1.44 -19.64 16.19
N GLY A 191 2.17 -20.73 16.14
CA GLY A 191 1.60 -22.09 16.13
C GLY A 191 0.88 -22.43 14.84
N LEU A 192 1.33 -21.88 13.70
CA LEU A 192 0.79 -22.17 12.38
C LEU A 192 1.44 -23.42 11.79
N ASN A 193 0.63 -24.29 11.18
CA ASN A 193 1.11 -25.33 10.29
C ASN A 193 1.49 -24.69 8.95
N LEU A 194 2.74 -24.20 8.87
CA LEU A 194 3.23 -23.40 7.77
C LEU A 194 3.86 -24.25 6.67
N SER A 195 3.35 -24.11 5.46
CA SER A 195 4.02 -24.49 4.21
C SER A 195 4.53 -23.24 3.50
N TYR A 196 5.61 -23.34 2.74
CA TYR A 196 6.11 -22.19 2.00
C TYR A 196 6.75 -22.56 0.65
N SER A 197 6.79 -21.60 -0.24
CA SER A 197 7.48 -21.70 -1.53
C SER A 197 8.05 -20.35 -1.93
N THR A 198 9.13 -20.36 -2.71
CA THR A 198 9.78 -19.14 -3.20
C THR A 198 9.91 -19.20 -4.72
N LEU A 199 9.33 -18.22 -5.42
CA LEU A 199 9.48 -18.04 -6.85
C LEU A 199 10.69 -17.16 -7.13
N THR A 200 11.71 -17.71 -7.76
CA THR A 200 12.98 -17.00 -8.04
C THR A 200 13.18 -16.72 -9.53
N GLU A 201 12.57 -17.52 -10.40
CA GLU A 201 12.74 -17.42 -11.84
C GLU A 201 11.77 -16.37 -12.42
N VAL A 202 12.31 -15.43 -13.20
CA VAL A 202 11.49 -14.48 -13.97
C VAL A 202 10.70 -15.22 -15.03
N ALA A 203 9.41 -14.93 -15.17
CA ALA A 203 8.56 -15.56 -16.16
C ALA A 203 9.05 -15.22 -17.58
N ARG A 204 8.97 -16.20 -18.51
CA ARG A 204 9.50 -16.03 -19.89
C ARG A 204 8.99 -14.79 -20.60
N GLN A 205 7.74 -14.42 -20.38
CA GLN A 205 7.10 -13.25 -20.96
C GLN A 205 7.68 -11.91 -20.45
N ALA A 206 8.39 -11.94 -19.32
CA ALA A 206 9.00 -10.78 -18.70
C ALA A 206 10.53 -10.69 -18.95
N LEU A 207 11.12 -11.61 -19.72
CA LEU A 207 12.56 -11.66 -19.98
C LEU A 207 13.06 -10.50 -20.84
N ASP A 208 12.18 -9.89 -21.65
CA ASP A 208 12.55 -8.76 -22.50
C ASP A 208 12.49 -7.41 -21.76
N SER A 209 11.88 -7.35 -20.56
CA SER A 209 11.82 -6.13 -19.76
C SER A 209 13.18 -5.77 -19.17
N GLY A 210 13.71 -4.62 -19.55
CA GLY A 210 14.90 -4.03 -18.96
C GLY A 210 14.71 -3.63 -17.50
N ILE A 211 13.49 -3.24 -17.12
CA ILE A 211 13.10 -2.97 -15.73
C ILE A 211 13.37 -4.22 -14.88
N LEU A 212 12.86 -5.38 -15.30
CA LEU A 212 13.04 -6.62 -14.56
C LEU A 212 14.46 -7.17 -14.63
N LYS A 213 15.18 -6.94 -15.74
CA LYS A 213 16.63 -7.26 -15.85
C LYS A 213 17.44 -6.48 -14.83
N ASN A 214 17.22 -5.16 -14.74
CA ASN A 214 17.90 -4.30 -13.77
C ASN A 214 17.54 -4.67 -12.32
N ALA A 215 16.25 -4.86 -12.01
CA ALA A 215 15.80 -5.26 -10.68
C ALA A 215 16.39 -6.64 -10.27
N THR A 216 16.43 -7.61 -11.21
CA THR A 216 17.03 -8.93 -10.97
C THR A 216 18.54 -8.83 -10.76
N ARG A 217 19.24 -8.00 -11.53
CA ARG A 217 20.68 -7.74 -11.38
C ARG A 217 20.97 -7.21 -9.97
N ILE A 218 20.31 -6.14 -9.55
CA ILE A 218 20.47 -5.57 -8.19
C ILE A 218 20.33 -6.67 -7.13
N ARG A 219 19.29 -7.50 -7.23
CA ARG A 219 19.05 -8.58 -6.29
C ARG A 219 20.14 -9.64 -6.27
N LEU A 220 20.63 -10.05 -7.46
CA LEU A 220 21.59 -11.16 -7.57
C LEU A 220 23.03 -10.71 -7.28
N THR A 221 23.41 -9.53 -7.75
CA THR A 221 24.80 -9.03 -7.60
C THR A 221 24.99 -8.26 -6.31
N GLN A 222 23.92 -7.85 -5.63
CA GLN A 222 23.96 -6.95 -4.47
C GLN A 222 24.72 -5.63 -4.79
N GLN A 223 24.58 -5.15 -6.04
CA GLN A 223 25.17 -3.91 -6.51
C GLN A 223 24.14 -3.09 -7.28
N ILE A 224 24.21 -1.76 -7.14
CA ILE A 224 23.33 -0.84 -7.87
C ILE A 224 23.98 -0.48 -9.19
N THR A 225 23.84 -1.38 -10.15
CA THR A 225 24.27 -1.12 -11.54
C THR A 225 23.03 -1.09 -12.42
N ILE A 226 22.70 0.09 -12.93
CA ILE A 226 21.55 0.29 -13.81
C ILE A 226 22.04 0.47 -15.23
N THR A 227 21.49 -0.30 -16.15
CA THR A 227 21.76 -0.19 -17.58
C THR A 227 20.53 0.31 -18.31
N GLU A 228 20.77 1.16 -19.28
CA GLU A 228 19.77 1.62 -20.22
C GLU A 228 19.23 0.46 -21.07
N GLU A 229 17.95 0.38 -21.24
CA GLU A 229 17.21 -0.65 -21.98
C GLU A 229 16.03 0.03 -22.68
N ASN A 230 15.26 -0.71 -23.47
CA ASN A 230 14.11 -0.14 -24.20
C ASN A 230 13.06 0.52 -23.30
N ASP A 231 12.90 0.01 -22.07
CA ASP A 231 11.95 0.45 -21.05
C ASP A 231 12.62 1.10 -19.83
N VAL A 232 13.94 1.34 -19.88
CA VAL A 232 14.74 1.96 -18.82
C VAL A 232 15.59 3.09 -19.40
N HIS A 233 15.30 4.31 -19.01
CA HIS A 233 15.93 5.52 -19.52
C HIS A 233 16.76 6.22 -18.44
N LEU A 234 18.05 6.43 -18.70
CA LEU A 234 18.90 7.26 -17.85
C LEU A 234 18.78 8.71 -18.34
N MET A 235 18.18 9.55 -17.53
CA MET A 235 17.72 10.88 -17.96
C MET A 235 18.55 12.00 -17.36
N PRO A 236 19.11 12.90 -18.20
CA PRO A 236 19.72 14.13 -17.72
C PRO A 236 18.65 15.06 -17.10
N PRO A 237 19.01 15.82 -16.04
CA PRO A 237 18.04 16.68 -15.36
C PRO A 237 17.34 17.72 -16.23
N GLN A 238 18.00 18.21 -17.29
CA GLN A 238 17.45 19.22 -18.22
C GLN A 238 16.27 18.69 -19.05
N ASP A 239 16.18 17.38 -19.28
CA ASP A 239 15.14 16.77 -20.12
C ASP A 239 13.90 16.38 -19.29
N PHE A 240 14.01 16.45 -17.95
CA PHE A 240 13.00 15.97 -17.03
C PHE A 240 11.60 16.55 -17.25
N ILE A 241 11.50 17.90 -17.39
CA ILE A 241 10.19 18.56 -17.50
C ILE A 241 9.52 18.15 -18.81
N GLY A 242 10.25 18.14 -19.92
CA GLY A 242 9.70 17.76 -21.23
C GLY A 242 9.23 16.31 -21.27
N GLU A 243 10.00 15.37 -20.70
CA GLU A 243 9.63 13.96 -20.64
C GLU A 243 8.45 13.71 -19.70
N LEU A 244 8.39 14.41 -18.56
CA LEU A 244 7.27 14.30 -17.64
C LEU A 244 5.97 14.86 -18.24
N GLU A 245 6.07 16.01 -18.95
CA GLU A 245 4.93 16.58 -19.67
C GLU A 245 4.42 15.62 -20.76
N ARG A 246 5.34 15.01 -21.52
CA ARG A 246 5.00 13.99 -22.52
C ARG A 246 4.31 12.78 -21.86
N ALA A 247 4.82 12.31 -20.72
CA ALA A 247 4.22 11.21 -19.98
C ALA A 247 2.79 11.54 -19.56
N TYR A 248 2.54 12.75 -19.04
CA TYR A 248 1.19 13.17 -18.67
C TYR A 248 0.23 13.27 -19.87
N GLN A 249 0.73 13.66 -21.05
CA GLN A 249 -0.08 13.72 -22.26
C GLN A 249 -0.42 12.34 -22.81
N GLU A 250 0.51 11.38 -22.75
CA GLU A 250 0.35 10.06 -23.36
C GLU A 250 -0.41 9.07 -22.47
N VAL A 251 -0.09 9.01 -21.18
CA VAL A 251 -0.69 8.03 -20.24
C VAL A 251 -1.51 8.67 -19.12
N GLY A 252 -1.41 9.98 -18.97
CA GLY A 252 -2.17 10.74 -17.97
C GLY A 252 -1.54 10.82 -16.59
N LEU A 253 -2.07 11.74 -15.77
CA LEU A 253 -1.61 11.99 -14.40
C LEU A 253 -1.76 10.78 -13.47
N ALA A 254 -2.77 9.94 -13.71
CA ALA A 254 -3.07 8.78 -12.85
C ALA A 254 -2.04 7.65 -13.02
N GLU A 255 -1.48 7.52 -14.22
CA GLU A 255 -0.55 6.45 -14.60
C GLU A 255 0.91 6.93 -14.66
N THR A 256 1.20 8.11 -14.12
CA THR A 256 2.56 8.67 -14.03
C THR A 256 2.86 9.09 -12.59
N VAL A 257 4.05 8.75 -12.08
CA VAL A 257 4.47 9.11 -10.73
C VAL A 257 5.96 9.44 -10.67
N ILE A 258 6.32 10.37 -9.78
CA ILE A 258 7.72 10.64 -9.43
C ILE A 258 8.01 10.00 -8.07
N LEU A 259 9.03 9.15 -8.01
CA LEU A 259 9.48 8.47 -6.78
C LEU A 259 10.72 9.13 -6.21
N THR A 260 10.66 9.43 -4.93
CA THR A 260 11.76 10.09 -4.21
C THR A 260 12.12 9.36 -2.92
N ARG A 261 13.27 9.71 -2.32
CA ARG A 261 13.68 9.18 -1.00
C ARG A 261 13.06 9.92 0.17
N SER A 262 12.68 11.18 0.01
CA SER A 262 12.19 12.00 1.12
C SER A 262 10.96 12.82 0.77
N ASN A 263 10.11 13.09 1.77
CA ASN A 263 8.96 13.97 1.60
C ASN A 263 9.37 15.40 1.17
N ARG A 264 10.49 15.91 1.69
CA ARG A 264 11.02 17.23 1.30
C ARG A 264 11.25 17.30 -0.21
N ARG A 265 11.87 16.26 -0.77
CA ARG A 265 12.14 16.20 -2.22
C ARG A 265 10.85 15.99 -3.01
N ALA A 266 9.94 15.15 -2.53
CA ALA A 266 8.61 14.99 -3.13
C ALA A 266 7.86 16.33 -3.17
N ASN A 267 7.89 17.12 -2.09
CA ASN A 267 7.25 18.43 -2.06
C ASN A 267 7.83 19.39 -3.12
N LEU A 268 9.15 19.41 -3.33
CA LEU A 268 9.77 20.23 -4.38
C LEU A 268 9.27 19.83 -5.77
N TYR A 269 9.20 18.53 -6.07
CA TYR A 269 8.65 18.05 -7.33
C TYR A 269 7.17 18.38 -7.48
N ASN A 270 6.38 18.19 -6.43
CA ASN A 270 4.96 18.51 -6.43
C ASN A 270 4.69 20.00 -6.76
N GLN A 271 5.46 20.89 -6.15
CA GLN A 271 5.39 22.32 -6.45
C GLN A 271 5.83 22.62 -7.89
N GLY A 272 6.94 22.01 -8.35
CA GLY A 272 7.44 22.15 -9.71
C GLY A 272 6.44 21.68 -10.76
N VAL A 273 5.82 20.52 -10.56
CA VAL A 273 4.79 19.98 -11.46
C VAL A 273 3.60 20.93 -11.56
N ARG A 274 3.12 21.43 -10.41
CA ARG A 274 1.97 22.35 -10.40
C ARG A 274 2.29 23.66 -11.10
N ALA A 275 3.45 24.26 -10.84
CA ALA A 275 3.83 25.55 -11.39
C ALA A 275 4.24 25.48 -12.86
N GLN A 276 5.04 24.49 -13.27
CA GLN A 276 5.72 24.49 -14.58
C GLN A 276 5.00 23.64 -15.63
N ILE A 277 4.24 22.61 -15.22
CA ILE A 277 3.58 21.68 -16.13
C ILE A 277 2.07 21.88 -16.13
N LEU A 278 1.46 22.02 -14.94
CA LEU A 278 0.02 22.16 -14.80
C LEU A 278 -0.43 23.63 -14.77
N PHE A 279 0.50 24.58 -14.70
CA PHE A 279 0.26 26.04 -14.67
C PHE A 279 -0.76 26.44 -13.62
N ARG A 280 -0.66 25.87 -12.41
CA ARG A 280 -1.55 26.14 -11.27
C ARG A 280 -0.92 27.17 -10.35
N GLU A 281 -1.50 28.35 -10.31
CA GLU A 281 -1.02 29.47 -9.47
C GLU A 281 -1.62 29.43 -8.06
N GLU A 282 -2.87 28.94 -7.93
CA GLU A 282 -3.55 28.82 -6.65
C GLU A 282 -2.88 27.74 -5.77
N GLU A 283 -2.94 27.90 -4.47
CA GLU A 283 -2.38 26.92 -3.51
C GLU A 283 -3.03 25.54 -3.63
N LEU A 284 -4.34 25.49 -3.92
CA LEU A 284 -5.10 24.30 -4.29
C LEU A 284 -5.99 24.60 -5.49
N SER A 285 -6.13 23.65 -6.39
CA SER A 285 -6.96 23.77 -7.60
C SER A 285 -7.79 22.52 -7.83
N THR A 286 -8.94 22.66 -8.47
CA THR A 286 -9.72 21.52 -8.97
C THR A 286 -8.86 20.64 -9.88
N GLY A 287 -8.97 19.33 -9.72
CA GLY A 287 -8.15 18.32 -10.39
C GLY A 287 -6.76 18.11 -9.76
N ASP A 288 -6.42 18.77 -8.64
CA ASP A 288 -5.21 18.45 -7.91
C ASP A 288 -5.27 17.03 -7.34
N ARG A 289 -4.13 16.36 -7.41
CA ARG A 289 -3.91 15.04 -6.83
C ARG A 289 -3.32 15.18 -5.43
N LEU A 290 -4.01 14.61 -4.47
CA LEU A 290 -3.62 14.65 -3.07
C LEU A 290 -3.45 13.22 -2.52
N MET A 291 -2.69 13.10 -1.45
CA MET A 291 -2.55 11.90 -0.66
C MET A 291 -2.86 12.22 0.79
N VAL A 292 -3.67 11.38 1.43
CA VAL A 292 -3.95 11.44 2.87
C VAL A 292 -2.69 11.12 3.66
N CYS A 293 -2.33 11.98 4.61
CA CYS A 293 -1.12 11.82 5.43
C CYS A 293 -1.35 11.12 6.77
N ARG A 294 -2.61 11.05 7.22
CA ARG A 294 -3.01 10.45 8.49
C ARG A 294 -4.37 9.81 8.34
N ASN A 295 -4.58 8.64 8.97
CA ASN A 295 -5.90 8.02 9.02
C ASN A 295 -6.95 8.98 9.58
N ASN A 296 -8.09 9.05 8.93
CA ASN A 296 -9.21 9.91 9.33
C ASN A 296 -10.50 9.09 9.42
N TYR A 297 -11.17 9.19 10.57
CA TYR A 297 -12.35 8.41 10.95
C TYR A 297 -13.60 9.29 11.07
N PHE A 298 -13.49 10.57 10.72
CA PHE A 298 -14.57 11.54 10.88
C PHE A 298 -15.37 11.72 9.57
N TRP A 299 -14.69 11.87 8.46
CA TRP A 299 -15.31 12.19 7.18
C TRP A 299 -15.93 11.00 6.45
N ASN A 300 -15.71 9.78 6.94
CA ASN A 300 -16.33 8.56 6.40
C ASN A 300 -17.79 8.34 6.91
N GLN A 301 -18.19 8.94 8.01
CA GLN A 301 -19.47 8.66 8.69
C GLN A 301 -20.72 8.76 7.81
N PRO A 302 -20.84 9.73 6.85
CA PRO A 302 -21.99 9.78 5.96
C PRO A 302 -22.00 8.69 4.88
N TYR A 303 -20.92 7.92 4.71
CA TYR A 303 -20.72 7.03 3.57
C TYR A 303 -20.70 5.57 4.01
N GLU A 304 -21.86 4.92 3.90
CA GLU A 304 -21.99 3.51 4.27
C GLU A 304 -21.03 2.63 3.45
N GLY A 305 -20.20 1.84 4.13
CA GLY A 305 -19.19 0.98 3.50
C GLY A 305 -17.80 1.60 3.30
N LEU A 306 -17.61 2.88 3.64
CA LEU A 306 -16.29 3.51 3.76
C LEU A 306 -15.87 3.53 5.24
N PRO A 307 -14.97 2.65 5.70
CA PRO A 307 -14.68 2.54 7.14
C PRO A 307 -13.89 3.72 7.69
N PHE A 308 -12.98 4.26 6.90
CA PHE A 308 -12.14 5.44 7.20
C PHE A 308 -11.34 5.82 5.96
N LEU A 309 -10.71 7.00 5.98
CA LEU A 309 -9.73 7.43 4.99
C LEU A 309 -8.33 7.04 5.50
N ALA A 310 -7.66 6.16 4.79
CA ALA A 310 -6.37 5.63 5.22
C ALA A 310 -5.21 6.56 4.85
N ASN A 311 -4.18 6.57 5.67
CA ASN A 311 -2.89 7.16 5.30
C ASN A 311 -2.35 6.48 4.04
N GLY A 312 -2.12 7.28 2.99
CA GLY A 312 -1.70 6.81 1.67
C GLY A 312 -2.82 6.73 0.63
N ASP A 313 -4.10 6.88 1.04
CA ASP A 313 -5.20 6.99 0.08
C ASP A 313 -5.01 8.21 -0.82
N THR A 314 -5.26 8.03 -2.12
CA THR A 314 -5.10 9.07 -3.12
C THR A 314 -6.45 9.69 -3.48
N LEU A 315 -6.45 11.02 -3.57
CA LEU A 315 -7.64 11.84 -3.78
C LEU A 315 -7.46 12.74 -4.98
N GLU A 316 -8.57 13.06 -5.65
CA GLU A 316 -8.65 14.13 -6.63
C GLU A 316 -9.64 15.20 -6.14
N ILE A 317 -9.26 16.46 -6.24
CA ILE A 317 -10.15 17.58 -5.92
C ILE A 317 -11.16 17.76 -7.06
N ILE A 318 -12.44 17.55 -6.76
CA ILE A 318 -13.53 17.79 -7.71
C ILE A 318 -14.01 19.25 -7.61
N ARG A 319 -14.09 19.79 -6.39
CA ARG A 319 -14.58 21.13 -6.13
C ARG A 319 -14.03 21.67 -4.81
N LEU A 320 -13.73 22.96 -4.78
CA LEU A 320 -13.32 23.72 -3.59
C LEU A 320 -14.39 24.74 -3.22
N ARG A 321 -14.59 24.95 -1.92
CA ARG A 321 -15.59 25.88 -1.36
C ARG A 321 -15.10 26.41 -0.01
N ASN A 322 -15.60 27.59 0.39
CA ASN A 322 -15.54 28.10 1.76
C ASN A 322 -14.14 28.05 2.39
N GLU A 323 -13.18 28.69 1.75
CA GLU A 323 -11.87 28.86 2.40
C GLU A 323 -12.00 29.79 3.62
N ARG A 324 -11.33 29.41 4.71
CA ARG A 324 -11.39 30.18 5.97
C ARG A 324 -10.10 30.02 6.78
N GLU A 325 -9.77 31.08 7.49
CA GLU A 325 -8.72 31.06 8.52
C GLU A 325 -9.38 30.99 9.88
N LEU A 326 -9.07 29.93 10.64
CA LEU A 326 -9.55 29.69 12.00
C LEU A 326 -8.42 29.13 12.85
N TYR A 327 -8.36 29.54 14.10
CA TYR A 327 -7.30 29.07 15.02
C TYR A 327 -5.89 29.38 14.49
N GLY A 328 -5.74 30.39 13.60
CA GLY A 328 -4.47 30.72 12.93
C GLY A 328 -3.98 29.62 11.95
N PHE A 329 -4.91 28.83 11.40
CA PHE A 329 -4.69 27.84 10.36
C PHE A 329 -5.69 28.02 9.22
N HIS A 330 -5.32 27.51 8.04
CA HIS A 330 -6.12 27.64 6.83
C HIS A 330 -6.86 26.34 6.50
N PHE A 331 -8.18 26.44 6.36
CA PHE A 331 -9.06 25.32 6.03
C PHE A 331 -9.86 25.62 4.78
N ILE A 332 -10.17 24.56 4.01
CA ILE A 332 -11.02 24.68 2.83
C ILE A 332 -11.92 23.45 2.70
N ASP A 333 -13.19 23.64 2.42
CA ASP A 333 -14.12 22.57 2.17
C ASP A 333 -13.94 22.07 0.72
N ALA A 334 -13.86 20.76 0.55
CA ALA A 334 -13.63 20.14 -0.75
C ALA A 334 -14.56 18.96 -1.00
N SER A 335 -15.02 18.83 -2.25
CA SER A 335 -15.54 17.57 -2.77
C SER A 335 -14.38 16.81 -3.39
N LEU A 336 -14.17 15.57 -2.97
CA LEU A 336 -13.01 14.75 -3.25
C LEU A 336 -13.43 13.42 -3.85
N ARG A 337 -12.74 12.96 -4.90
CA ARG A 337 -12.86 11.60 -5.42
C ARG A 337 -11.71 10.76 -4.89
N LEU A 338 -12.04 9.62 -4.28
CA LEU A 338 -11.05 8.60 -3.90
C LEU A 338 -10.64 7.82 -5.15
N LEU A 339 -9.34 7.83 -5.48
CA LEU A 339 -8.87 7.23 -6.73
C LEU A 339 -8.74 5.70 -6.65
N ASP A 340 -8.58 5.18 -5.46
CA ASP A 340 -8.45 3.73 -5.21
C ASP A 340 -9.79 3.07 -4.88
N TYR A 341 -10.86 3.86 -4.69
CA TYR A 341 -12.23 3.42 -4.40
C TYR A 341 -13.23 4.20 -5.25
N ASP A 342 -14.41 3.66 -5.42
CA ASP A 342 -15.48 4.31 -6.21
C ASP A 342 -16.33 5.24 -5.32
N TRP A 343 -15.65 6.17 -4.61
CA TRP A 343 -16.29 7.08 -3.68
C TRP A 343 -15.99 8.54 -4.01
N GLU A 344 -17.03 9.37 -3.90
CA GLU A 344 -16.90 10.83 -3.79
C GLU A 344 -17.36 11.25 -2.39
N ILE A 345 -16.56 12.08 -1.73
CA ILE A 345 -16.83 12.54 -0.36
C ILE A 345 -16.67 14.05 -0.26
N ASP A 346 -17.39 14.65 0.68
CA ASP A 346 -17.16 16.01 1.11
C ASP A 346 -16.36 16.03 2.42
N ALA A 347 -15.30 16.81 2.47
CA ALA A 347 -14.45 16.93 3.66
C ALA A 347 -13.79 18.31 3.74
N THR A 348 -13.38 18.70 4.93
CA THR A 348 -12.53 19.88 5.12
C THR A 348 -11.06 19.48 5.03
N LEU A 349 -10.28 20.16 4.19
CA LEU A 349 -8.84 20.01 4.06
C LEU A 349 -8.11 21.00 4.97
N TRP A 350 -6.99 20.56 5.55
CA TRP A 350 -6.09 21.42 6.30
C TRP A 350 -4.91 21.83 5.42
N LYS A 351 -4.96 23.05 4.88
CA LYS A 351 -4.00 23.55 3.87
C LYS A 351 -2.57 23.60 4.39
N ASP A 352 -2.37 23.96 5.65
CA ASP A 352 -1.03 24.11 6.23
C ASP A 352 -0.23 22.77 6.25
N THR A 353 -0.89 21.64 6.02
CA THR A 353 -0.22 20.32 5.94
C THR A 353 0.36 20.00 4.56
N LEU A 354 -0.03 20.75 3.50
CA LEU A 354 0.38 20.50 2.12
C LEU A 354 1.90 20.49 1.92
N THR A 355 2.61 21.34 2.66
CA THR A 355 4.05 21.56 2.49
C THR A 355 4.90 21.00 3.64
N THR A 356 4.29 20.39 4.66
CA THR A 356 5.03 19.80 5.78
C THR A 356 6.00 18.71 5.30
N ALA A 357 7.20 18.68 5.90
CA ALA A 357 8.24 17.75 5.47
C ALA A 357 8.19 16.41 6.22
N SER A 358 7.68 16.39 7.45
CA SER A 358 7.71 15.22 8.30
C SER A 358 6.35 14.94 8.99
N PRO A 359 6.12 13.71 9.49
CA PRO A 359 4.98 13.42 10.37
C PRO A 359 5.04 14.18 11.69
N GLU A 360 6.25 14.46 12.19
CA GLU A 360 6.48 15.22 13.42
C GLU A 360 5.98 16.67 13.28
N ASP A 361 6.19 17.28 12.10
CA ASP A 361 5.66 18.63 11.81
C ASP A 361 4.13 18.61 11.92
N ASN A 362 3.47 17.62 11.32
CA ASN A 362 2.02 17.47 11.40
C ASN A 362 1.52 17.25 12.83
N ASN A 363 2.23 16.49 13.65
CA ASN A 363 1.88 16.29 15.05
C ASN A 363 2.02 17.58 15.86
N THR A 364 3.04 18.40 15.58
CA THR A 364 3.23 19.71 16.21
C THR A 364 2.09 20.67 15.85
N LEU A 365 1.69 20.72 14.57
CA LEU A 365 0.55 21.51 14.12
C LEU A 365 -0.75 21.05 14.81
N LEU A 366 -0.97 19.74 14.88
CA LEU A 366 -2.17 19.17 15.50
C LEU A 366 -2.25 19.50 17.01
N HIS A 367 -1.14 19.40 17.71
CA HIS A 367 -1.08 19.77 19.13
C HIS A 367 -1.37 21.28 19.33
N THR A 368 -0.86 22.12 18.45
CA THR A 368 -1.14 23.57 18.48
C THR A 368 -2.62 23.84 18.21
N LEU A 369 -3.21 23.17 17.21
CA LEU A 369 -4.62 23.30 16.89
C LEU A 369 -5.50 22.83 18.04
N TYR A 370 -5.16 21.70 18.69
CA TYR A 370 -5.86 21.20 19.85
C TYR A 370 -5.93 22.26 20.96
N ASN A 371 -4.78 22.86 21.32
CA ASN A 371 -4.72 23.88 22.37
C ASN A 371 -5.56 25.12 22.04
N ARG A 372 -5.56 25.57 20.78
CA ARG A 372 -6.35 26.74 20.36
C ARG A 372 -7.86 26.46 20.31
N ILE A 373 -8.27 25.25 19.91
CA ILE A 373 -9.69 24.86 20.00
C ILE A 373 -10.12 24.73 21.48
N ALA A 374 -9.21 24.27 22.36
CA ALA A 374 -9.51 24.15 23.80
C ALA A 374 -9.81 25.51 24.46
N GLU A 375 -9.27 26.61 23.94
CA GLU A 375 -9.55 27.98 24.41
C GLU A 375 -11.02 28.39 24.23
N ASP A 376 -11.77 27.76 23.32
CA ASP A 376 -13.20 27.99 23.10
C ASP A 376 -14.09 27.35 24.20
N TYR A 377 -13.51 26.48 25.04
CA TYR A 377 -14.23 25.73 26.08
C TYR A 377 -13.68 25.96 27.50
N PRO A 378 -13.56 27.21 27.98
CA PRO A 378 -12.93 27.50 29.27
C PRO A 378 -13.71 26.95 30.48
N GLU A 379 -15.00 26.61 30.30
CA GLU A 379 -15.87 26.06 31.32
C GLU A 379 -15.65 24.56 31.55
N ILE A 380 -15.07 23.83 30.57
CA ILE A 380 -14.87 22.37 30.65
C ILE A 380 -13.56 22.09 31.40
N ARG A 381 -13.67 21.71 32.68
CA ARG A 381 -12.50 21.39 33.53
C ARG A 381 -12.09 19.90 33.41
N ASN A 382 -13.00 19.04 33.01
CA ASN A 382 -12.72 17.61 32.84
C ASN A 382 -12.01 17.39 31.50
N ARG A 383 -10.76 16.92 31.55
CA ARG A 383 -9.94 16.68 30.35
C ARG A 383 -10.61 15.73 29.36
N LYS A 384 -11.25 14.66 29.85
CA LYS A 384 -11.93 13.69 28.98
C LYS A 384 -13.12 14.33 28.24
N GLU A 385 -13.89 15.14 28.93
CA GLU A 385 -15.03 15.86 28.35
C GLU A 385 -14.56 16.88 27.31
N LEU A 386 -13.44 17.56 27.57
CA LEU A 386 -12.80 18.49 26.64
C LEU A 386 -12.29 17.74 25.40
N ASP A 387 -11.60 16.62 25.58
CA ASP A 387 -11.13 15.78 24.47
C ASP A 387 -12.31 15.30 23.60
N ASP A 388 -13.40 14.83 24.22
CA ASP A 388 -14.62 14.37 23.51
C ASP A 388 -15.28 15.52 22.72
N GLN A 389 -15.22 16.75 23.23
CA GLN A 389 -15.76 17.92 22.54
C GLN A 389 -14.89 18.37 21.36
N ILE A 390 -13.56 18.42 21.56
CA ILE A 390 -12.60 18.79 20.51
C ILE A 390 -12.66 17.77 19.34
N ARG A 391 -12.80 16.49 19.64
CA ARG A 391 -12.91 15.42 18.63
C ARG A 391 -14.15 15.54 17.75
N LYS A 392 -15.19 16.26 18.15
CA LYS A 392 -16.36 16.55 17.32
C LYS A 392 -16.15 17.71 16.35
N SER A 393 -15.05 18.46 16.50
CA SER A 393 -14.75 19.60 15.64
C SER A 393 -14.35 19.14 14.24
N PRO A 394 -14.98 19.63 13.16
CA PRO A 394 -14.58 19.34 11.79
C PRO A 394 -13.18 19.88 11.46
N TYR A 395 -12.72 20.91 12.17
CA TYR A 395 -11.40 21.49 11.99
C TYR A 395 -10.30 20.65 12.64
N PHE A 396 -10.56 20.07 13.82
CA PHE A 396 -9.64 19.12 14.44
C PHE A 396 -9.49 17.85 13.61
N ASN A 397 -10.56 17.46 12.93
CA ASN A 397 -10.63 16.31 12.03
C ASN A 397 -10.37 16.67 10.56
N ALA A 398 -9.93 17.90 10.25
CA ALA A 398 -9.61 18.26 8.88
C ALA A 398 -8.56 17.33 8.29
N LEU A 399 -8.73 16.97 7.02
CA LEU A 399 -7.84 16.03 6.34
C LEU A 399 -6.45 16.63 6.20
N GLN A 400 -5.47 15.96 6.78
CA GLN A 400 -4.07 16.24 6.54
C GLN A 400 -3.66 15.63 5.21
N VAL A 401 -3.27 16.46 4.25
CA VAL A 401 -3.00 16.02 2.87
C VAL A 401 -1.71 16.61 2.33
N ARG A 402 -1.14 15.94 1.34
CA ARG A 402 -0.03 16.43 0.50
C ARG A 402 -0.34 16.20 -0.96
N PHE A 403 0.34 16.93 -1.84
CA PHE A 403 0.25 16.63 -3.27
C PHE A 403 0.85 15.25 -3.59
N ALA A 404 0.31 14.60 -4.62
CA ALA A 404 0.60 13.21 -4.96
C ALA A 404 1.12 13.00 -6.38
N TYR A 405 1.70 14.02 -7.01
CA TYR A 405 2.43 13.87 -8.28
C TYR A 405 3.81 13.23 -8.06
N ALA A 406 4.43 13.58 -6.93
CA ALA A 406 5.65 12.96 -6.42
C ALA A 406 5.42 12.43 -5.01
N ILE A 407 5.87 11.20 -4.75
CA ILE A 407 5.71 10.52 -3.47
C ILE A 407 7.00 9.80 -3.08
N THR A 408 7.12 9.42 -1.82
CA THR A 408 8.26 8.57 -1.41
C THR A 408 8.07 7.13 -1.89
N CYS A 409 9.18 6.44 -2.13
CA CYS A 409 9.15 5.04 -2.56
C CYS A 409 8.39 4.13 -1.57
N HIS A 410 8.46 4.38 -0.26
CA HIS A 410 7.65 3.66 0.74
C HIS A 410 6.15 3.84 0.52
N LYS A 411 5.72 5.06 0.17
CA LYS A 411 4.30 5.34 -0.14
C LYS A 411 3.83 4.75 -1.48
N ALA A 412 4.77 4.41 -2.35
CA ALA A 412 4.50 3.79 -3.64
C ALA A 412 4.33 2.25 -3.55
N GLN A 413 4.65 1.65 -2.42
CA GLN A 413 4.48 0.20 -2.24
C GLN A 413 3.01 -0.21 -2.45
N GLY A 414 2.79 -1.37 -3.06
CA GLY A 414 1.48 -1.86 -3.47
C GLY A 414 0.86 -1.14 -4.67
N GLY A 415 1.51 -0.05 -5.18
CA GLY A 415 1.10 0.66 -6.37
C GLY A 415 1.96 0.31 -7.59
N GLN A 416 1.39 0.52 -8.80
CA GLN A 416 2.08 0.41 -10.08
C GLN A 416 1.57 1.48 -11.02
N TRP A 417 2.44 2.00 -11.89
CA TRP A 417 2.15 3.05 -12.86
C TRP A 417 2.74 2.70 -14.23
N GLU A 418 2.13 3.20 -15.27
CA GLU A 418 2.67 3.03 -16.63
C GLU A 418 4.06 3.66 -16.76
N ARG A 419 4.23 4.88 -16.23
CA ARG A 419 5.51 5.59 -16.26
C ARG A 419 5.94 6.03 -14.87
N VAL A 420 7.18 5.71 -14.53
CA VAL A 420 7.77 6.02 -13.23
C VAL A 420 9.05 6.83 -13.43
N PHE A 421 9.11 8.00 -12.82
CA PHE A 421 10.31 8.84 -12.75
C PHE A 421 10.96 8.63 -11.37
N ILE A 422 12.22 8.20 -11.37
CA ILE A 422 12.95 7.89 -10.13
C ILE A 422 14.01 8.95 -9.90
N ASP A 423 13.89 9.67 -8.78
CA ASP A 423 14.96 10.53 -8.30
C ASP A 423 15.54 9.96 -7.00
N PRO A 424 16.69 9.30 -7.05
CA PRO A 424 17.34 8.75 -5.87
C PRO A 424 17.88 9.83 -4.93
N GLY A 425 18.00 11.08 -5.40
CA GLY A 425 18.62 12.16 -4.63
C GLY A 425 20.10 11.91 -4.37
N HIS A 426 20.63 12.61 -3.38
CA HIS A 426 21.98 12.35 -2.86
C HIS A 426 21.96 11.18 -1.89
N SER A 427 23.09 10.49 -1.74
CA SER A 427 23.27 9.44 -0.74
C SER A 427 22.89 9.96 0.65
N ILE A 428 22.09 9.18 1.38
CA ILE A 428 21.78 9.48 2.77
C ILE A 428 22.99 9.04 3.58
N PRO A 429 23.62 9.93 4.38
CA PRO A 429 24.67 9.52 5.29
C PRO A 429 24.17 8.39 6.19
N ASP A 430 25.02 7.38 6.42
CA ASP A 430 24.75 6.21 7.28
C ASP A 430 23.59 5.29 6.82
N GLU A 431 23.11 5.41 5.57
CA GLU A 431 22.17 4.45 5.01
C GLU A 431 22.88 3.11 4.80
N ASP A 432 22.29 2.03 5.35
CA ASP A 432 22.82 0.71 5.11
C ASP A 432 22.63 0.28 3.65
N GLU A 433 23.61 -0.46 3.13
CA GLU A 433 23.64 -0.88 1.72
C GLU A 433 22.40 -1.71 1.33
N GLN A 434 21.90 -2.55 2.23
CA GLN A 434 20.74 -3.38 1.97
C GLN A 434 19.45 -2.55 1.80
N SER A 435 19.28 -1.50 2.61
CA SER A 435 18.15 -0.56 2.48
C SER A 435 18.24 0.20 1.16
N ARG A 436 19.44 0.59 0.74
CA ARG A 436 19.67 1.24 -0.54
C ARG A 436 19.34 0.33 -1.74
N LEU A 437 19.77 -0.94 -1.70
CA LEU A 437 19.45 -1.96 -2.72
C LEU A 437 17.94 -2.19 -2.83
N ARG A 438 17.26 -2.37 -1.70
CA ARG A 438 15.81 -2.57 -1.66
C ARG A 438 15.05 -1.35 -2.17
N TRP A 439 15.55 -0.16 -1.89
CA TRP A 439 14.94 1.07 -2.38
C TRP A 439 14.93 1.12 -3.91
N TYR A 440 16.08 0.88 -4.57
CA TYR A 440 16.15 0.84 -6.01
C TYR A 440 15.33 -0.29 -6.62
N TYR A 441 15.39 -1.47 -6.02
CA TYR A 441 14.58 -2.59 -6.44
C TYR A 441 13.08 -2.26 -6.36
N THR A 442 12.63 -1.70 -5.24
CA THR A 442 11.23 -1.31 -5.06
C THR A 442 10.83 -0.24 -6.06
N ALA A 443 11.64 0.81 -6.24
CA ALA A 443 11.34 1.91 -7.14
C ALA A 443 11.21 1.44 -8.60
N LEU A 444 12.17 0.64 -9.10
CA LEU A 444 12.14 0.06 -10.44
C LEU A 444 10.87 -0.76 -10.68
N THR A 445 10.53 -1.63 -9.74
CA THR A 445 9.40 -2.55 -9.86
C THR A 445 8.03 -1.88 -9.73
N ARG A 446 7.97 -0.55 -9.56
CA ARG A 446 6.69 0.21 -9.62
C ARG A 446 6.28 0.52 -11.05
N ALA A 447 7.19 0.48 -12.02
CA ALA A 447 6.86 0.75 -13.41
C ALA A 447 6.27 -0.49 -14.10
N LYS A 448 5.21 -0.28 -14.89
CA LYS A 448 4.61 -1.28 -15.78
C LYS A 448 5.26 -1.25 -17.15
N SER A 449 5.47 -0.05 -17.72
CA SER A 449 5.91 0.13 -19.09
C SER A 449 7.27 0.81 -19.21
N GLU A 450 7.48 1.94 -18.54
CA GLU A 450 8.74 2.71 -18.68
C GLU A 450 9.19 3.30 -17.34
N VAL A 451 10.50 3.31 -17.14
CA VAL A 451 11.14 3.96 -15.99
C VAL A 451 12.19 4.96 -16.46
N TYR A 452 12.17 6.13 -15.87
CA TYR A 452 13.13 7.22 -16.12
C TYR A 452 13.90 7.50 -14.83
N ILE A 453 15.24 7.40 -14.90
CA ILE A 453 16.10 7.56 -13.72
C ILE A 453 16.89 8.84 -13.85
N LEU A 454 16.58 9.78 -12.97
CA LEU A 454 17.29 11.04 -12.83
C LEU A 454 18.55 10.81 -11.99
N ASN A 455 19.64 11.51 -12.33
CA ASN A 455 20.89 11.41 -11.56
C ASN A 455 21.25 9.94 -11.25
N PRO A 456 21.43 9.10 -12.28
CA PRO A 456 21.76 7.69 -12.06
C PRO A 456 23.02 7.59 -11.19
N PRO A 457 23.13 6.52 -10.37
CA PRO A 457 24.32 6.29 -9.57
C PRO A 457 25.54 6.23 -10.51
N GLU A 458 26.62 6.88 -10.09
CA GLU A 458 27.90 6.80 -10.81
C GLU A 458 28.31 5.33 -10.94
N LYS A 459 28.83 4.94 -12.11
CA LYS A 459 29.38 3.60 -12.32
C LYS A 459 30.64 3.52 -11.46
N GLU A 460 30.59 2.76 -10.37
CA GLU A 460 31.77 2.36 -9.62
C GLU A 460 32.68 1.43 -10.45
#